data_ae93ce6da9b64ae0f9f9944132a4b223
#
_entry.id   ae93ce6da9b64ae0f9f9944132a4b223
#
_cell.length_a   1.000
_cell.length_b   1.000
_cell.length_c   1.000
_cell.angle_alpha   90.00
_cell.angle_beta   90.00
_cell.angle_gamma   90.00
#
_symmetry.space_group_name_H-M   'P 1'
#
loop_
_entity.id
_entity.type
_entity.pdbx_description
1 polymer ?
#
loop_
_entity_poly.entity_id
_entity_poly.type
_entity_poly.pdbx_seq_one_letter_code
_entity_poly.pdbx_strand_id
1 'polypeptide(L)'
;MIRLGTRLSRPRYIAELATCRSAKLPRSRLLPNARKQSMSQITTMNPATGETLNTYELMSEAEAFDKIEAAHEAFLDWRTKSHEERAPYLRKIADVLRANADRFAELMTREMGKLLRDGKTEVEICARIFEYTADNGPSELADEERTHSGGKKRGIVTYSPIGVIYSVQPWNFPIYQPVRVLAANLMAGNSVILKHASICTGSGLLLRDLCLDAGLPEGLFDVVLIDHDLSDKIIEHDLVRAVTMTGSDGAGSHIGELASKNLKKTVLELGSNDAYLVLEDADIETAVKTCVQGRLYNNGETCVSAKRFVVTDAVYDEFVPAFVEAMKNVTMGDPTKDETQLGPLSSREQFDTIVEQVNKSLEAGAKLLCGGDPIDGEGCYYPATVLAECKPGMPAYDDELFGPVASVIRAKDDDDAMRIANDSRYGLGGGIFTKDEEKAIRLARDHFDTGMIRINSFGAADPNMPFGGVKDSGYGREHGGFGMKEFVNAKAIFLPS
;
A
#
# COMPACT_ATOMS: atom_id res chain seq x y z
N MET A 1 10.80 17.97 -66.94
CA MET A 1 12.21 18.43 -66.98
C MET A 1 12.46 19.01 -65.59
N ILE A 2 13.27 18.57 -64.72
CA ILE A 2 14.63 18.08 -64.62
C ILE A 2 14.72 17.17 -63.37
N ARG A 3 15.38 16.02 -63.48
CA ARG A 3 15.85 15.12 -62.41
C ARG A 3 17.03 15.73 -61.69
N LEU A 4 17.18 15.35 -60.41
CA LEU A 4 18.45 15.09 -59.64
C LEU A 4 18.00 14.82 -58.20
N GLY A 5 18.16 13.73 -57.51
CA GLY A 5 19.18 12.66 -57.56
C GLY A 5 20.29 12.94 -56.55
N THR A 6 20.09 12.64 -55.24
CA THR A 6 21.24 12.40 -54.37
C THR A 6 20.90 11.32 -53.34
N ARG A 7 21.58 10.19 -53.54
CA ARG A 7 21.71 9.12 -52.56
C ARG A 7 22.66 9.60 -51.46
N LEU A 8 22.31 9.41 -50.20
CA LEU A 8 23.24 9.43 -49.10
C LEU A 8 23.36 8.01 -48.51
N SER A 9 24.59 7.57 -48.53
CA SER A 9 25.12 6.27 -48.16
C SER A 9 25.07 5.99 -46.65
N ARG A 10 24.71 4.75 -46.31
CA ARG A 10 24.91 4.16 -44.98
C ARG A 10 26.38 3.82 -44.78
N PRO A 11 26.98 4.05 -43.59
CA PRO A 11 28.21 3.35 -43.20
C PRO A 11 27.90 2.00 -42.61
N ARG A 12 28.49 0.98 -43.16
CA ARG A 12 28.65 -0.36 -42.58
C ARG A 12 29.70 -0.30 -41.47
N TYR A 13 29.38 -0.79 -40.28
CA TYR A 13 30.39 -1.31 -39.36
C TYR A 13 30.10 -2.80 -39.12
N ILE A 14 30.97 -3.63 -39.64
CA ILE A 14 31.04 -5.07 -39.36
C ILE A 14 32.42 -5.34 -38.74
N ALA A 15 32.37 -6.10 -37.66
CA ALA A 15 33.36 -7.01 -37.14
C ALA A 15 34.63 -6.49 -36.48
N GLU A 16 34.70 -6.77 -35.19
CA GLU A 16 35.85 -7.51 -34.65
C GLU A 16 35.40 -8.28 -33.38
N LEU A 17 35.22 -9.60 -33.55
CA LEU A 17 35.05 -10.54 -32.45
C LEU A 17 36.46 -10.94 -31.97
N ALA A 18 36.86 -10.41 -30.82
CA ALA A 18 38.03 -10.89 -30.12
C ALA A 18 37.60 -11.92 -29.05
N THR A 19 38.09 -13.11 -29.21
CA THR A 19 37.98 -14.30 -28.36
C THR A 19 38.38 -14.01 -26.92
N CYS A 20 37.47 -14.09 -25.98
CA CYS A 20 37.80 -14.18 -24.57
C CYS A 20 37.48 -15.62 -24.07
N ARG A 21 38.49 -16.31 -23.64
CA ARG A 21 38.45 -17.71 -23.13
C ARG A 21 37.59 -17.75 -21.87
N SER A 22 36.65 -18.69 -21.86
CA SER A 22 35.82 -19.05 -20.72
C SER A 22 36.68 -19.54 -19.52
N ALA A 23 36.72 -18.74 -18.45
CA ALA A 23 37.07 -19.21 -17.13
C ALA A 23 35.85 -19.88 -16.50
N LYS A 24 35.89 -21.19 -16.29
CA LYS A 24 34.87 -21.94 -15.57
C LYS A 24 34.89 -21.53 -14.09
N LEU A 25 33.89 -20.82 -13.63
CA LEU A 25 33.59 -20.65 -12.21
C LEU A 25 33.20 -22.02 -11.61
N PRO A 26 33.60 -22.33 -10.38
CA PRO A 26 33.22 -23.57 -9.74
C PRO A 26 31.70 -23.60 -9.48
N ARG A 27 31.06 -24.70 -9.87
CA ARG A 27 29.67 -24.99 -9.56
C ARG A 27 29.49 -24.96 -8.04
N SER A 28 28.77 -23.95 -7.54
CA SER A 28 28.25 -23.96 -6.19
C SER A 28 27.39 -25.23 -6.02
N ARG A 29 27.72 -26.05 -5.02
CA ARG A 29 26.88 -27.16 -4.61
C ARG A 29 25.50 -26.63 -4.25
N LEU A 30 24.50 -26.94 -5.08
CA LEU A 30 23.10 -26.81 -4.71
C LEU A 30 22.91 -27.67 -3.45
N LEU A 31 22.64 -27.00 -2.34
CA LEU A 31 22.09 -27.62 -1.15
C LEU A 31 20.76 -28.31 -1.56
N PRO A 32 20.46 -29.52 -1.08
CA PRO A 32 19.20 -30.17 -1.41
C PRO A 32 18.06 -29.28 -0.96
N ASN A 33 17.06 -29.06 -1.84
CA ASN A 33 15.81 -28.42 -1.55
C ASN A 33 15.26 -28.99 -0.23
N ALA A 34 15.34 -28.23 0.84
CA ALA A 34 14.51 -28.48 2.00
C ALA A 34 13.06 -28.38 1.47
N ARG A 35 12.34 -29.51 1.44
CA ARG A 35 10.89 -29.52 1.22
C ARG A 35 10.34 -28.55 2.25
N LYS A 36 9.80 -27.39 1.81
CA LYS A 36 8.96 -26.54 2.65
C LYS A 36 7.85 -27.48 3.15
N GLN A 37 7.86 -27.79 4.44
CA GLN A 37 6.68 -28.38 5.06
C GLN A 37 5.55 -27.36 4.84
N SER A 38 4.48 -27.76 4.16
CA SER A 38 3.28 -26.95 4.08
C SER A 38 2.82 -26.72 5.51
N MET A 39 2.68 -25.45 5.92
CA MET A 39 2.07 -25.12 7.20
C MET A 39 0.63 -25.66 7.16
N SER A 40 0.24 -26.38 8.17
CA SER A 40 -1.17 -26.84 8.32
C SER A 40 -2.02 -25.83 9.08
N GLN A 41 -1.40 -24.85 9.74
CA GLN A 41 -2.03 -23.91 10.67
C GLN A 41 -1.39 -22.51 10.59
N ILE A 42 -2.20 -21.49 10.84
CA ILE A 42 -1.78 -20.12 11.11
C ILE A 42 -1.88 -19.87 12.61
N THR A 43 -0.81 -19.35 13.23
CA THR A 43 -0.81 -18.92 14.64
C THR A 43 -0.61 -17.42 14.71
N THR A 44 -1.52 -16.69 15.35
CA THR A 44 -1.40 -15.27 15.64
C THR A 44 -0.81 -15.05 17.02
N MET A 45 0.01 -14.01 17.17
CA MET A 45 0.73 -13.69 18.38
C MET A 45 0.56 -12.22 18.75
N ASN A 46 0.59 -11.91 20.03
CA ASN A 46 0.62 -10.52 20.50
C ASN A 46 2.06 -9.98 20.44
N PRO A 47 2.37 -9.00 19.60
CA PRO A 47 3.73 -8.49 19.46
C PRO A 47 4.21 -7.69 20.69
N ALA A 48 3.30 -7.26 21.57
CA ALA A 48 3.65 -6.57 22.80
C ALA A 48 4.16 -7.53 23.90
N THR A 49 3.70 -8.80 23.89
CA THR A 49 3.96 -9.77 24.98
C THR A 49 4.58 -11.08 24.53
N GLY A 50 4.57 -11.39 23.22
CA GLY A 50 4.97 -12.69 22.69
C GLY A 50 3.95 -13.82 22.90
N GLU A 51 2.79 -13.54 23.50
CA GLU A 51 1.75 -14.55 23.76
C GLU A 51 1.04 -15.00 22.49
N THR A 52 0.77 -16.29 22.38
CA THR A 52 -0.11 -16.86 21.35
C THR A 52 -1.54 -16.41 21.58
N LEU A 53 -2.19 -15.87 20.54
CA LEU A 53 -3.58 -15.43 20.59
C LEU A 53 -4.55 -16.53 20.11
N ASN A 54 -4.36 -17.00 18.88
CA ASN A 54 -5.22 -18.00 18.26
C ASN A 54 -4.42 -18.87 17.30
N THR A 55 -4.98 -20.03 17.00
CA THR A 55 -4.49 -20.94 15.94
C THR A 55 -5.67 -21.27 15.01
N TYR A 56 -5.44 -21.18 13.71
CA TYR A 56 -6.43 -21.39 12.66
C TYR A 56 -5.93 -22.48 11.71
N GLU A 57 -6.80 -23.45 11.40
CA GLU A 57 -6.49 -24.45 10.39
C GLU A 57 -6.51 -23.83 8.98
N LEU A 58 -5.55 -24.23 8.15
CA LEU A 58 -5.57 -23.85 6.74
C LEU A 58 -6.63 -24.68 5.98
N MET A 59 -7.25 -24.01 5.03
CA MET A 59 -8.21 -24.63 4.11
C MET A 59 -7.49 -25.54 3.12
N SER A 60 -8.15 -26.64 2.76
CA SER A 60 -7.79 -27.43 1.60
C SER A 60 -8.07 -26.68 0.30
N GLU A 61 -7.49 -27.14 -0.80
CA GLU A 61 -7.77 -26.61 -2.14
C GLU A 61 -9.25 -26.65 -2.48
N ALA A 62 -9.94 -27.77 -2.14
CA ALA A 62 -11.37 -27.92 -2.39
C ALA A 62 -12.19 -26.87 -1.62
N GLU A 63 -11.95 -26.68 -0.31
CA GLU A 63 -12.66 -25.67 0.49
C GLU A 63 -12.42 -24.25 -0.01
N ALA A 64 -11.20 -23.93 -0.47
CA ALA A 64 -10.88 -22.62 -1.03
C ALA A 64 -11.60 -22.39 -2.37
N PHE A 65 -11.67 -23.42 -3.22
CA PHE A 65 -12.36 -23.34 -4.51
C PHE A 65 -13.89 -23.30 -4.36
N ASP A 66 -14.47 -24.02 -3.39
CA ASP A 66 -15.89 -23.91 -3.06
C ASP A 66 -16.29 -22.48 -2.69
N LYS A 67 -15.41 -21.74 -1.98
CA LYS A 67 -15.63 -20.31 -1.69
C LYS A 67 -15.58 -19.42 -2.94
N ILE A 68 -14.71 -19.73 -3.91
CA ILE A 68 -14.65 -19.00 -5.18
C ILE A 68 -15.91 -19.25 -6.00
N GLU A 69 -16.40 -20.50 -6.04
CA GLU A 69 -17.65 -20.84 -6.73
C GLU A 69 -18.84 -20.14 -6.07
N ALA A 70 -18.94 -20.17 -4.73
CA ALA A 70 -19.97 -19.43 -3.99
C ALA A 70 -19.92 -17.92 -4.25
N ALA A 71 -18.70 -17.34 -4.33
CA ALA A 71 -18.52 -15.94 -4.65
C ALA A 71 -18.95 -15.60 -6.10
N HIS A 72 -18.76 -16.52 -7.02
CA HIS A 72 -19.23 -16.37 -8.39
C HIS A 72 -20.76 -16.42 -8.49
N GLU A 73 -21.41 -17.37 -7.82
CA GLU A 73 -22.87 -17.45 -7.77
C GLU A 73 -23.48 -16.19 -7.13
N ALA A 74 -22.95 -15.74 -6.00
CA ALA A 74 -23.37 -14.50 -5.37
C ALA A 74 -23.20 -13.27 -6.30
N PHE A 75 -22.09 -13.23 -7.06
CA PHE A 75 -21.85 -12.19 -8.06
C PHE A 75 -22.91 -12.20 -9.16
N LEU A 76 -23.38 -13.36 -9.65
CA LEU A 76 -24.38 -13.44 -10.71
C LEU A 76 -25.70 -12.77 -10.31
N ASP A 77 -26.10 -12.89 -9.04
CA ASP A 77 -27.27 -12.21 -8.50
C ASP A 77 -26.99 -10.72 -8.23
N TRP A 78 -25.84 -10.41 -7.60
CA TRP A 78 -25.48 -9.05 -7.20
C TRP A 78 -25.33 -8.10 -8.37
N ARG A 79 -24.75 -8.57 -9.48
CA ARG A 79 -24.56 -7.77 -10.70
C ARG A 79 -25.86 -7.28 -11.33
N THR A 80 -26.99 -7.88 -11.00
CA THR A 80 -28.33 -7.50 -11.53
C THR A 80 -28.93 -6.31 -10.78
N LYS A 81 -28.45 -5.99 -9.58
CA LYS A 81 -28.90 -4.83 -8.80
C LYS A 81 -28.35 -3.53 -9.37
N SER A 82 -29.13 -2.46 -9.30
CA SER A 82 -28.63 -1.12 -9.63
C SER A 82 -27.63 -0.62 -8.55
N HIS A 83 -26.91 0.45 -8.84
CA HIS A 83 -25.99 1.06 -7.88
C HIS A 83 -26.76 1.61 -6.66
N GLU A 84 -27.96 2.14 -6.87
CA GLU A 84 -28.85 2.64 -5.81
C GLU A 84 -29.39 1.51 -4.91
N GLU A 85 -29.59 0.31 -5.45
CA GLU A 85 -29.98 -0.86 -4.67
C GLU A 85 -28.84 -1.43 -3.85
N ARG A 86 -27.57 -1.23 -4.27
CA ARG A 86 -26.36 -1.67 -3.53
C ARG A 86 -26.00 -0.70 -2.40
N ALA A 87 -26.17 0.62 -2.60
CA ALA A 87 -25.76 1.66 -1.67
C ALA A 87 -26.27 1.47 -0.21
N PRO A 88 -27.51 1.03 0.05
CA PRO A 88 -27.98 0.77 1.40
C PRO A 88 -27.20 -0.30 2.17
N TYR A 89 -26.68 -1.32 1.48
CA TYR A 89 -25.85 -2.35 2.12
C TYR A 89 -24.53 -1.76 2.61
N LEU A 90 -23.88 -0.90 1.81
CA LEU A 90 -22.64 -0.24 2.19
C LEU A 90 -22.83 0.65 3.41
N ARG A 91 -23.94 1.43 3.48
CA ARG A 91 -24.25 2.26 4.67
C ARG A 91 -24.45 1.42 5.92
N LYS A 92 -25.16 0.27 5.81
CA LYS A 92 -25.31 -0.64 6.94
C LYS A 92 -24.00 -1.23 7.42
N ILE A 93 -23.07 -1.56 6.51
CA ILE A 93 -21.73 -2.02 6.88
C ILE A 93 -21.01 -0.90 7.67
N ALA A 94 -21.07 0.34 7.22
CA ALA A 94 -20.50 1.49 7.94
C ALA A 94 -21.04 1.61 9.37
N ASP A 95 -22.36 1.48 9.55
CA ASP A 95 -23.00 1.54 10.85
C ASP A 95 -22.54 0.40 11.77
N VAL A 96 -22.47 -0.84 11.25
CA VAL A 96 -22.04 -2.02 12.00
C VAL A 96 -20.56 -1.93 12.37
N LEU A 97 -19.70 -1.39 11.49
CA LEU A 97 -18.29 -1.16 11.80
C LEU A 97 -18.15 -0.20 12.98
N ARG A 98 -18.84 0.96 12.96
CA ARG A 98 -18.81 1.92 14.08
C ARG A 98 -19.31 1.33 15.39
N ALA A 99 -20.38 0.54 15.34
CA ALA A 99 -20.92 -0.14 16.52
C ALA A 99 -19.93 -1.17 17.13
N ASN A 100 -18.94 -1.65 16.34
CA ASN A 100 -17.93 -2.61 16.77
C ASN A 100 -16.52 -2.02 16.84
N ALA A 101 -16.38 -0.69 16.89
CA ALA A 101 -15.07 -0.01 16.85
C ALA A 101 -14.12 -0.46 17.97
N ASP A 102 -14.61 -0.59 19.20
CA ASP A 102 -13.80 -1.05 20.33
C ASP A 102 -13.30 -2.48 20.11
N ARG A 103 -14.16 -3.38 19.65
CA ARG A 103 -13.82 -4.78 19.39
C ARG A 103 -12.73 -4.93 18.31
N PHE A 104 -12.82 -4.14 17.23
CA PHE A 104 -11.79 -4.11 16.20
C PHE A 104 -10.49 -3.54 16.73
N ALA A 105 -10.55 -2.39 17.42
CA ALA A 105 -9.36 -1.72 17.93
C ALA A 105 -8.57 -2.63 18.88
N GLU A 106 -9.25 -3.31 19.81
CA GLU A 106 -8.65 -4.28 20.74
C GLU A 106 -8.01 -5.45 19.98
N LEU A 107 -8.68 -5.97 18.93
CA LEU A 107 -8.15 -7.07 18.14
C LEU A 107 -6.89 -6.66 17.36
N MET A 108 -6.93 -5.52 16.66
CA MET A 108 -5.78 -4.98 15.93
C MET A 108 -4.59 -4.67 16.86
N THR A 109 -4.85 -4.13 18.05
CA THR A 109 -3.82 -3.91 19.06
C THR A 109 -3.14 -5.23 19.45
N ARG A 110 -3.92 -6.28 19.66
CA ARG A 110 -3.39 -7.60 20.03
C ARG A 110 -2.69 -8.31 18.87
N GLU A 111 -3.20 -8.22 17.63
CA GLU A 111 -2.65 -8.95 16.49
C GLU A 111 -1.40 -8.31 15.89
N MET A 112 -1.29 -6.97 15.91
CA MET A 112 -0.18 -6.28 15.24
C MET A 112 0.36 -5.05 15.99
N GLY A 113 0.01 -4.86 17.26
CA GLY A 113 0.62 -3.81 18.11
C GLY A 113 0.12 -2.39 17.85
N LYS A 114 -0.93 -2.19 17.05
CA LYS A 114 -1.51 -0.87 16.80
C LYS A 114 -1.98 -0.21 18.08
N LEU A 115 -1.74 1.08 18.23
CA LEU A 115 -2.29 1.83 19.36
C LEU A 115 -3.83 1.75 19.34
N LEU A 116 -4.43 1.52 20.49
CA LEU A 116 -5.88 1.32 20.61
C LEU A 116 -6.68 2.48 20.00
N ARG A 117 -6.23 3.74 20.22
CA ARG A 117 -6.85 4.92 19.62
C ARG A 117 -6.73 4.97 18.09
N ASP A 118 -5.59 4.49 17.55
CA ASP A 118 -5.36 4.45 16.10
C ASP A 118 -6.21 3.35 15.45
N GLY A 119 -6.45 2.23 16.17
CA GLY A 119 -7.41 1.21 15.77
C GLY A 119 -8.83 1.76 15.63
N LYS A 120 -9.30 2.57 16.58
CA LYS A 120 -10.61 3.25 16.49
C LYS A 120 -10.69 4.22 15.31
N THR A 121 -9.60 4.95 15.05
CA THR A 121 -9.49 5.85 13.90
C THR A 121 -9.53 5.08 12.58
N GLU A 122 -8.92 3.90 12.51
CA GLU A 122 -8.98 3.04 11.32
C GLU A 122 -10.41 2.55 11.05
N VAL A 123 -11.16 2.17 12.09
CA VAL A 123 -12.59 1.80 11.92
C VAL A 123 -13.39 2.97 11.36
N GLU A 124 -13.19 4.17 11.87
CA GLU A 124 -13.93 5.36 11.41
C GLU A 124 -13.62 5.70 9.95
N ILE A 125 -12.35 5.60 9.51
CA ILE A 125 -12.04 5.82 8.09
C ILE A 125 -12.66 4.75 7.20
N CYS A 126 -12.72 3.49 7.66
CA CYS A 126 -13.41 2.41 6.95
C CYS A 126 -14.90 2.68 6.77
N ALA A 127 -15.57 3.12 7.83
CA ALA A 127 -16.97 3.49 7.77
C ALA A 127 -17.21 4.65 6.78
N ARG A 128 -16.35 5.67 6.81
CA ARG A 128 -16.41 6.81 5.87
C ARG A 128 -16.16 6.38 4.41
N ILE A 129 -15.32 5.38 4.16
CA ILE A 129 -15.10 4.83 2.81
C ILE A 129 -16.38 4.19 2.29
N PHE A 130 -17.07 3.40 3.10
CA PHE A 130 -18.35 2.79 2.72
C PHE A 130 -19.42 3.84 2.46
N GLU A 131 -19.54 4.87 3.31
CA GLU A 131 -20.48 5.97 3.13
C GLU A 131 -20.18 6.77 1.85
N TYR A 132 -18.91 7.18 1.67
CA TYR A 132 -18.50 7.89 0.45
C TYR A 132 -18.84 7.09 -0.81
N THR A 133 -18.54 5.79 -0.78
CA THR A 133 -18.81 4.89 -1.91
C THR A 133 -20.31 4.73 -2.16
N ALA A 134 -21.13 4.66 -1.09
CA ALA A 134 -22.58 4.59 -1.20
C ALA A 134 -23.19 5.88 -1.75
N ASP A 135 -22.63 7.04 -1.40
CA ASP A 135 -23.16 8.34 -1.79
C ASP A 135 -22.74 8.73 -3.22
N ASN A 136 -21.50 8.39 -3.61
CA ASN A 136 -20.93 8.85 -4.87
C ASN A 136 -20.89 7.75 -5.96
N GLY A 137 -20.91 6.47 -5.56
CA GLY A 137 -20.82 5.35 -6.49
C GLY A 137 -21.86 5.36 -7.63
N PRO A 138 -23.15 5.67 -7.36
CA PRO A 138 -24.13 5.78 -8.42
C PRO A 138 -23.78 6.79 -9.51
N SER A 139 -23.22 7.93 -9.14
CA SER A 139 -22.79 8.96 -10.09
C SER A 139 -21.46 8.63 -10.78
N GLU A 140 -20.51 8.06 -10.05
CA GLU A 140 -19.19 7.70 -10.58
C GLU A 140 -19.25 6.57 -11.62
N LEU A 141 -20.20 5.64 -11.46
CA LEU A 141 -20.40 4.48 -12.33
C LEU A 141 -21.58 4.66 -13.29
N ALA A 142 -22.16 5.85 -13.37
CA ALA A 142 -23.25 6.15 -14.29
C ALA A 142 -22.80 6.02 -15.74
N ASP A 143 -23.73 5.68 -16.62
CA ASP A 143 -23.51 5.67 -18.06
C ASP A 143 -23.12 7.06 -18.58
N GLU A 144 -22.13 7.11 -19.43
CA GLU A 144 -21.67 8.35 -20.07
C GLU A 144 -22.14 8.43 -21.52
N GLU A 145 -22.95 9.44 -21.83
CA GLU A 145 -23.29 9.71 -23.22
C GLU A 145 -22.10 10.31 -23.97
N ARG A 146 -21.79 9.77 -25.15
CA ARG A 146 -20.70 10.21 -26.00
C ARG A 146 -21.21 10.46 -27.42
N THR A 147 -20.57 11.39 -28.13
CA THR A 147 -20.77 11.58 -29.56
C THR A 147 -19.56 11.02 -30.32
N HIS A 148 -19.80 10.39 -31.46
CA HIS A 148 -18.76 9.86 -32.32
C HIS A 148 -19.00 10.17 -33.80
N SER A 149 -18.09 9.76 -34.69
CA SER A 149 -18.20 10.00 -36.14
C SER A 149 -18.38 11.48 -36.49
N GLY A 150 -17.56 12.36 -35.88
CA GLY A 150 -17.62 13.80 -36.14
C GLY A 150 -18.88 14.48 -35.57
N GLY A 151 -19.43 13.96 -34.46
CA GLY A 151 -20.59 14.52 -33.76
C GLY A 151 -21.94 14.09 -34.32
N LYS A 152 -21.95 13.15 -35.29
CA LYS A 152 -23.17 12.73 -36.02
C LYS A 152 -23.93 11.57 -35.39
N LYS A 153 -23.26 10.80 -34.50
CA LYS A 153 -23.82 9.58 -33.91
C LYS A 153 -23.67 9.61 -32.41
N ARG A 154 -24.59 8.95 -31.71
CA ARG A 154 -24.59 8.80 -30.27
C ARG A 154 -23.98 7.47 -29.88
N GLY A 155 -23.36 7.44 -28.72
CA GLY A 155 -22.87 6.23 -28.06
C GLY A 155 -23.00 6.34 -26.56
N ILE A 156 -22.88 5.22 -25.86
CA ILE A 156 -22.89 5.15 -24.41
C ILE A 156 -21.63 4.40 -23.97
N VAL A 157 -20.95 4.90 -22.96
CA VAL A 157 -19.96 4.13 -22.19
C VAL A 157 -20.63 3.69 -20.90
N THR A 158 -20.69 2.38 -20.65
CA THR A 158 -21.26 1.79 -19.44
C THR A 158 -20.20 1.00 -18.69
N TYR A 159 -20.31 0.94 -17.36
CA TYR A 159 -19.37 0.28 -16.46
C TYR A 159 -19.98 -0.99 -15.89
N SER A 160 -19.57 -2.15 -16.41
CA SER A 160 -20.10 -3.45 -16.00
C SER A 160 -19.12 -4.17 -15.07
N PRO A 161 -19.58 -4.81 -13.99
CA PRO A 161 -18.72 -5.63 -13.13
C PRO A 161 -18.12 -6.83 -13.90
N ILE A 162 -16.97 -7.31 -13.45
CA ILE A 162 -16.22 -8.36 -14.13
C ILE A 162 -16.27 -9.72 -13.44
N GLY A 163 -16.61 -9.79 -12.15
CA GLY A 163 -16.75 -11.06 -11.43
C GLY A 163 -16.09 -11.10 -10.07
N VAL A 164 -15.46 -12.23 -9.74
CA VAL A 164 -14.75 -12.43 -8.48
C VAL A 164 -13.41 -11.70 -8.51
N ILE A 165 -13.16 -10.85 -7.53
CA ILE A 165 -11.90 -10.15 -7.33
C ILE A 165 -11.14 -10.83 -6.19
N TYR A 166 -9.92 -11.28 -6.44
CA TYR A 166 -9.03 -11.82 -5.42
C TYR A 166 -8.21 -10.70 -4.79
N SER A 167 -8.31 -10.54 -3.48
CA SER A 167 -7.68 -9.45 -2.70
C SER A 167 -6.66 -10.03 -1.74
N VAL A 168 -5.37 -9.69 -1.93
CA VAL A 168 -4.26 -10.07 -1.05
C VAL A 168 -3.83 -8.84 -0.26
N GLN A 169 -4.03 -8.84 1.07
CA GLN A 169 -3.88 -7.65 1.88
C GLN A 169 -2.90 -7.84 3.04
N PRO A 170 -2.10 -6.79 3.35
CA PRO A 170 -1.11 -6.82 4.40
C PRO A 170 -1.72 -6.56 5.79
N TRP A 171 -0.87 -6.60 6.79
CA TRP A 171 -1.20 -6.53 8.21
C TRP A 171 -1.22 -5.10 8.79
N ASN A 172 -0.62 -4.12 8.14
CA ASN A 172 -0.38 -2.81 8.77
C ASN A 172 -1.64 -1.96 9.00
N PHE A 173 -2.66 -2.15 8.18
CA PHE A 173 -4.02 -1.62 8.39
C PHE A 173 -5.03 -2.74 8.18
N PRO A 174 -5.29 -3.56 9.22
CA PRO A 174 -5.97 -4.84 9.08
C PRO A 174 -7.38 -4.78 8.49
N ILE A 175 -8.09 -3.66 8.65
CA ILE A 175 -9.42 -3.51 8.06
C ILE A 175 -9.46 -2.46 6.95
N TYR A 176 -8.64 -1.40 7.02
CA TYR A 176 -8.63 -0.37 5.98
C TYR A 176 -8.18 -0.93 4.62
N GLN A 177 -7.13 -1.76 4.60
CA GLN A 177 -6.64 -2.36 3.37
C GLN A 177 -7.72 -3.21 2.65
N PRO A 178 -8.40 -4.17 3.30
CA PRO A 178 -9.52 -4.87 2.68
C PRO A 178 -10.71 -3.98 2.32
N VAL A 179 -11.06 -3.01 3.18
CA VAL A 179 -12.27 -2.17 3.01
C VAL A 179 -12.18 -1.29 1.78
N ARG A 180 -11.03 -0.69 1.46
CA ARG A 180 -10.90 0.16 0.29
C ARG A 180 -11.14 -0.61 -1.03
N VAL A 181 -10.76 -1.88 -1.05
CA VAL A 181 -11.06 -2.80 -2.17
C VAL A 181 -12.52 -3.22 -2.15
N LEU A 182 -13.00 -3.64 -0.97
CA LEU A 182 -14.34 -4.21 -0.81
C LEU A 182 -15.44 -3.19 -1.16
N ALA A 183 -15.38 -1.98 -0.62
CA ALA A 183 -16.39 -0.96 -0.84
C ALA A 183 -16.55 -0.63 -2.34
N ALA A 184 -15.44 -0.38 -3.03
CA ALA A 184 -15.42 -0.07 -4.46
C ALA A 184 -15.99 -1.22 -5.30
N ASN A 185 -15.59 -2.46 -5.00
CA ASN A 185 -16.01 -3.62 -5.78
C ASN A 185 -17.46 -4.03 -5.52
N LEU A 186 -17.94 -3.95 -4.29
CA LEU A 186 -19.37 -4.16 -3.98
C LEU A 186 -20.25 -3.13 -4.72
N MET A 187 -19.86 -1.86 -4.73
CA MET A 187 -20.58 -0.82 -5.47
C MET A 187 -20.55 -1.09 -6.98
N ALA A 188 -19.41 -1.47 -7.53
CA ALA A 188 -19.28 -1.83 -8.94
C ALA A 188 -20.10 -3.08 -9.33
N GLY A 189 -20.43 -3.95 -8.36
CA GLY A 189 -21.20 -5.17 -8.56
C GLY A 189 -20.38 -6.46 -8.63
N ASN A 190 -19.13 -6.41 -8.23
CA ASN A 190 -18.22 -7.55 -8.07
C ASN A 190 -18.40 -8.23 -6.71
N SER A 191 -17.88 -9.47 -6.58
CA SER A 191 -17.62 -10.14 -5.30
C SER A 191 -16.12 -10.11 -4.98
N VAL A 192 -15.75 -10.27 -3.70
CA VAL A 192 -14.36 -10.20 -3.24
C VAL A 192 -14.02 -11.41 -2.36
N ILE A 193 -12.91 -12.08 -2.68
CA ILE A 193 -12.28 -13.09 -1.84
C ILE A 193 -11.00 -12.51 -1.26
N LEU A 194 -10.91 -12.48 0.06
CA LEU A 194 -9.78 -11.92 0.80
C LEU A 194 -8.80 -13.01 1.25
N LYS A 195 -7.53 -12.89 0.89
CA LYS A 195 -6.41 -13.50 1.60
C LYS A 195 -5.73 -12.43 2.45
N HIS A 196 -5.96 -12.47 3.75
CA HIS A 196 -5.31 -11.56 4.65
C HIS A 196 -3.89 -12.02 5.03
N ALA A 197 -3.06 -11.10 5.54
CA ALA A 197 -1.82 -11.46 6.20
C ALA A 197 -2.09 -12.37 7.42
N SER A 198 -1.25 -13.38 7.61
CA SER A 198 -1.45 -14.42 8.63
C SER A 198 -1.55 -13.86 10.05
N ILE A 199 -0.78 -12.80 10.37
CA ILE A 199 -0.81 -12.20 11.71
C ILE A 199 -2.11 -11.45 12.03
N CYS A 200 -2.92 -11.10 11.01
CA CYS A 200 -4.21 -10.40 11.15
C CYS A 200 -5.41 -11.25 10.71
N THR A 201 -5.29 -12.57 10.84
CA THR A 201 -6.35 -13.53 10.46
C THR A 201 -7.66 -13.23 11.18
N GLY A 202 -7.63 -12.95 12.49
CA GLY A 202 -8.82 -12.63 13.25
C GLY A 202 -9.52 -11.36 12.79
N SER A 203 -8.75 -10.31 12.45
CA SER A 203 -9.30 -9.07 11.91
C SER A 203 -10.03 -9.28 10.57
N GLY A 204 -9.47 -10.09 9.67
CA GLY A 204 -10.11 -10.43 8.40
C GLY A 204 -11.41 -11.22 8.58
N LEU A 205 -11.41 -12.22 9.47
CA LEU A 205 -12.60 -13.01 9.80
C LEU A 205 -13.69 -12.16 10.46
N LEU A 206 -13.31 -11.28 11.40
CA LEU A 206 -14.24 -10.36 12.04
C LEU A 206 -14.88 -9.40 11.03
N LEU A 207 -14.11 -8.87 10.06
CA LEU A 207 -14.66 -8.02 9.02
C LEU A 207 -15.70 -8.75 8.18
N ARG A 208 -15.44 -10.02 7.80
CA ARG A 208 -16.41 -10.85 7.08
C ARG A 208 -17.69 -11.02 7.88
N ASP A 209 -17.58 -11.42 9.14
CA ASP A 209 -18.73 -11.68 10.01
C ASP A 209 -19.61 -10.43 10.18
N LEU A 210 -18.99 -9.26 10.35
CA LEU A 210 -19.74 -8.00 10.49
C LEU A 210 -20.36 -7.53 9.16
N CYS A 211 -19.79 -7.86 8.02
CA CYS A 211 -20.45 -7.64 6.74
C CYS A 211 -21.71 -8.49 6.61
N LEU A 212 -21.68 -9.75 7.07
CA LEU A 212 -22.87 -10.62 7.11
C LEU A 212 -23.91 -10.10 8.12
N ASP A 213 -23.50 -9.67 9.31
CA ASP A 213 -24.38 -9.03 10.32
C ASP A 213 -25.05 -7.76 9.79
N ALA A 214 -24.39 -7.01 8.91
CA ALA A 214 -24.95 -5.88 8.20
C ALA A 214 -25.97 -6.26 7.11
N GLY A 215 -26.11 -7.59 6.84
CA GLY A 215 -27.03 -8.13 5.84
C GLY A 215 -26.46 -8.22 4.43
N LEU A 216 -25.12 -8.15 4.27
CA LEU A 216 -24.49 -8.43 2.99
C LEU A 216 -24.76 -9.89 2.61
N PRO A 217 -25.26 -10.23 1.40
CA PRO A 217 -25.46 -11.60 0.96
C PRO A 217 -24.19 -12.46 1.08
N GLU A 218 -24.36 -13.70 1.54
CA GLU A 218 -23.27 -14.68 1.60
C GLU A 218 -22.59 -14.84 0.24
N GLY A 219 -21.27 -15.07 0.25
CA GLY A 219 -20.45 -15.21 -0.94
C GLY A 219 -19.97 -13.89 -1.56
N LEU A 220 -20.61 -12.75 -1.31
CA LEU A 220 -20.14 -11.46 -1.86
C LEU A 220 -18.82 -11.00 -1.26
N PHE A 221 -18.56 -11.35 -0.01
CA PHE A 221 -17.28 -11.16 0.65
C PHE A 221 -16.96 -12.37 1.53
N ASP A 222 -15.82 -13.01 1.29
CA ASP A 222 -15.35 -14.11 2.13
C ASP A 222 -13.82 -14.08 2.29
N VAL A 223 -13.32 -14.82 3.28
CA VAL A 223 -11.91 -14.92 3.64
C VAL A 223 -11.42 -16.35 3.41
N VAL A 224 -10.26 -16.47 2.78
CA VAL A 224 -9.57 -17.76 2.60
C VAL A 224 -8.32 -17.82 3.48
N LEU A 225 -8.20 -18.88 4.27
CA LEU A 225 -7.05 -19.17 5.12
C LEU A 225 -6.16 -20.20 4.42
N ILE A 226 -5.18 -19.72 3.69
CA ILE A 226 -4.38 -20.53 2.77
C ILE A 226 -2.91 -20.13 2.80
N ASP A 227 -2.03 -20.99 2.34
CA ASP A 227 -0.62 -20.70 2.10
C ASP A 227 -0.37 -19.98 0.76
N HIS A 228 0.89 -19.74 0.44
CA HIS A 228 1.26 -19.06 -0.80
C HIS A 228 1.06 -19.94 -2.04
N ASP A 229 1.30 -21.25 -1.93
CA ASP A 229 1.17 -22.18 -3.05
C ASP A 229 -0.29 -22.31 -3.52
N LEU A 230 -1.23 -22.32 -2.56
CA LEU A 230 -2.66 -22.32 -2.89
C LEU A 230 -3.16 -20.95 -3.35
N SER A 231 -2.56 -19.86 -2.86
CA SER A 231 -2.82 -18.51 -3.36
C SER A 231 -2.54 -18.39 -4.87
N ASP A 232 -1.45 -18.97 -5.34
CA ASP A 232 -1.11 -18.97 -6.77
C ASP A 232 -2.16 -19.70 -7.60
N LYS A 233 -2.67 -20.84 -7.11
CA LYS A 233 -3.77 -21.58 -7.76
C LYS A 233 -5.08 -20.79 -7.81
N ILE A 234 -5.37 -19.96 -6.77
CA ILE A 234 -6.52 -19.05 -6.80
C ILE A 234 -6.35 -18.00 -7.89
N ILE A 235 -5.14 -17.44 -8.04
CA ILE A 235 -4.87 -16.49 -9.14
C ILE A 235 -5.08 -17.16 -10.51
N GLU A 236 -4.76 -18.43 -10.65
CA GLU A 236 -4.95 -19.17 -11.91
C GLU A 236 -6.42 -19.59 -12.17
N HIS A 237 -7.27 -19.64 -11.14
CA HIS A 237 -8.65 -20.15 -11.22
C HIS A 237 -9.52 -19.31 -12.18
N ASP A 238 -10.25 -19.97 -13.09
CA ASP A 238 -11.00 -19.32 -14.19
C ASP A 238 -12.08 -18.33 -13.73
N LEU A 239 -12.71 -18.54 -12.59
CA LEU A 239 -13.75 -17.66 -12.05
C LEU A 239 -13.17 -16.40 -11.40
N VAL A 240 -11.90 -16.38 -11.00
CA VAL A 240 -11.20 -15.18 -10.54
C VAL A 240 -10.88 -14.30 -11.73
N ARG A 241 -11.40 -13.08 -11.76
CA ARG A 241 -11.31 -12.20 -12.93
C ARG A 241 -10.27 -11.09 -12.81
N ALA A 242 -9.86 -10.76 -11.60
CA ALA A 242 -8.81 -9.79 -11.33
C ALA A 242 -8.18 -10.03 -9.96
N VAL A 243 -7.03 -9.43 -9.73
CA VAL A 243 -6.27 -9.53 -8.49
C VAL A 243 -5.89 -8.12 -8.01
N THR A 244 -6.11 -7.83 -6.75
CA THR A 244 -5.54 -6.65 -6.11
C THR A 244 -4.61 -7.09 -4.98
N MET A 245 -3.45 -6.45 -4.89
CA MET A 245 -2.47 -6.79 -3.88
C MET A 245 -1.85 -5.52 -3.30
N THR A 246 -1.79 -5.49 -1.97
CA THR A 246 -0.98 -4.53 -1.23
C THR A 246 0.08 -5.29 -0.44
N GLY A 247 1.34 -4.86 -0.52
CA GLY A 247 2.44 -5.50 0.19
C GLY A 247 3.82 -5.15 -0.35
N SER A 248 4.78 -6.09 -0.26
CA SER A 248 6.13 -5.87 -0.76
C SER A 248 6.21 -5.89 -2.29
N ASP A 249 7.17 -5.16 -2.84
CA ASP A 249 7.48 -5.12 -4.27
C ASP A 249 7.82 -6.51 -4.86
N GLY A 250 8.52 -7.35 -4.10
CA GLY A 250 8.81 -8.73 -4.51
C GLY A 250 7.54 -9.59 -4.65
N ALA A 251 6.62 -9.51 -3.68
CA ALA A 251 5.34 -10.22 -3.75
C ALA A 251 4.43 -9.65 -4.85
N GLY A 252 4.42 -8.32 -5.02
CA GLY A 252 3.69 -7.65 -6.10
C GLY A 252 4.16 -8.06 -7.48
N SER A 253 5.48 -8.15 -7.68
CA SER A 253 6.07 -8.62 -8.93
C SER A 253 5.66 -10.06 -9.26
N HIS A 254 5.70 -10.98 -8.28
CA HIS A 254 5.28 -12.37 -8.44
C HIS A 254 3.79 -12.49 -8.81
N ILE A 255 2.92 -11.80 -8.05
CA ILE A 255 1.47 -11.80 -8.31
C ILE A 255 1.15 -11.15 -9.66
N GLY A 256 1.82 -10.05 -9.99
CA GLY A 256 1.65 -9.37 -11.28
C GLY A 256 2.05 -10.25 -12.47
N GLU A 257 3.17 -10.97 -12.38
CA GLU A 257 3.60 -11.94 -13.38
C GLU A 257 2.54 -13.04 -13.57
N LEU A 258 2.09 -13.66 -12.47
CA LEU A 258 1.14 -14.75 -12.52
C LEU A 258 -0.24 -14.31 -13.04
N ALA A 259 -0.74 -13.16 -12.60
CA ALA A 259 -2.00 -12.59 -13.08
C ALA A 259 -1.93 -12.26 -14.57
N SER A 260 -0.84 -11.64 -15.03
CA SER A 260 -0.61 -11.31 -16.44
C SER A 260 -0.56 -12.55 -17.33
N LYS A 261 0.11 -13.62 -16.88
CA LYS A 261 0.12 -14.92 -17.57
C LYS A 261 -1.29 -15.48 -17.79
N ASN A 262 -2.21 -15.21 -16.85
CA ASN A 262 -3.61 -15.63 -16.90
C ASN A 262 -4.56 -14.54 -17.44
N LEU A 263 -4.04 -13.45 -18.04
CA LEU A 263 -4.77 -12.31 -18.61
C LEU A 263 -5.74 -11.65 -17.63
N LYS A 264 -5.35 -11.56 -16.35
CA LYS A 264 -6.15 -10.94 -15.28
C LYS A 264 -5.64 -9.55 -15.00
N LYS A 265 -6.56 -8.59 -14.87
CA LYS A 265 -6.24 -7.21 -14.48
C LYS A 265 -5.73 -7.19 -13.05
N THR A 266 -4.77 -6.30 -12.77
CA THR A 266 -4.21 -6.12 -11.43
C THR A 266 -4.22 -4.66 -11.01
N VAL A 267 -4.37 -4.43 -9.70
CA VAL A 267 -4.00 -3.21 -8.98
C VAL A 267 -2.96 -3.62 -7.95
N LEU A 268 -1.80 -2.98 -7.98
CA LEU A 268 -0.67 -3.27 -7.10
C LEU A 268 -0.31 -2.01 -6.33
N GLU A 269 -0.42 -2.09 -4.99
CA GLU A 269 -0.03 -1.05 -4.04
C GLU A 269 1.15 -1.60 -3.21
N LEU A 270 2.36 -1.12 -3.50
CA LEU A 270 3.57 -1.76 -3.02
C LEU A 270 4.36 -0.86 -2.06
N GLY A 271 5.63 -1.19 -1.85
CA GLY A 271 6.50 -0.47 -0.95
C GLY A 271 6.70 1.00 -1.33
N SER A 272 7.23 1.77 -0.40
CA SER A 272 7.53 3.17 -0.60
C SER A 272 8.75 3.63 0.19
N ASN A 273 9.37 4.73 -0.27
CA ASN A 273 10.40 5.43 0.46
C ASN A 273 10.15 6.94 0.38
N ASP A 274 8.99 7.34 0.89
CA ASP A 274 8.44 8.69 0.73
C ASP A 274 9.36 9.78 1.26
N ALA A 275 9.66 10.77 0.42
CA ALA A 275 10.47 11.91 0.75
C ALA A 275 9.60 13.09 1.22
N TYR A 276 9.98 13.69 2.35
CA TYR A 276 9.40 14.90 2.90
C TYR A 276 10.46 15.99 2.82
N LEU A 277 10.21 16.99 1.97
CA LEU A 277 11.15 18.08 1.66
C LEU A 277 10.89 19.24 2.60
N VAL A 278 11.92 19.65 3.35
CA VAL A 278 11.91 20.88 4.17
C VAL A 278 12.69 21.93 3.42
N LEU A 279 11.97 22.80 2.69
CA LEU A 279 12.55 23.79 1.79
C LEU A 279 13.05 25.01 2.57
N GLU A 280 13.80 25.90 1.88
CA GLU A 280 14.52 27.01 2.49
C GLU A 280 13.65 27.99 3.30
N ASP A 281 12.36 28.10 2.94
CA ASP A 281 11.40 29.00 3.57
C ASP A 281 10.36 28.31 4.44
N ALA A 282 10.56 27.01 4.76
CA ALA A 282 9.62 26.20 5.53
C ALA A 282 9.36 26.82 6.93
N ASP A 283 8.13 26.63 7.44
CA ASP A 283 7.84 26.84 8.84
C ASP A 283 8.34 25.65 9.66
N ILE A 284 9.40 25.85 10.42
CA ILE A 284 10.15 24.77 11.08
C ILE A 284 9.31 24.09 12.18
N GLU A 285 8.53 24.84 12.94
CA GLU A 285 7.69 24.28 14.00
C GLU A 285 6.64 23.32 13.39
N THR A 286 5.94 23.78 12.36
CA THR A 286 4.97 22.97 11.61
C THR A 286 5.65 21.76 10.97
N ALA A 287 6.80 21.94 10.35
CA ALA A 287 7.54 20.85 9.69
C ALA A 287 7.97 19.79 10.70
N VAL A 288 8.57 20.15 11.83
CA VAL A 288 9.00 19.22 12.89
C VAL A 288 7.81 18.43 13.42
N LYS A 289 6.74 19.11 13.83
CA LYS A 289 5.53 18.45 14.37
C LYS A 289 4.95 17.45 13.38
N THR A 290 4.81 17.86 12.13
CA THR A 290 4.20 17.05 11.08
C THR A 290 5.09 15.89 10.66
N CYS A 291 6.42 16.08 10.59
CA CYS A 291 7.38 15.04 10.27
C CYS A 291 7.43 13.97 11.36
N VAL A 292 7.40 14.33 12.65
CA VAL A 292 7.30 13.37 13.77
C VAL A 292 6.00 12.57 13.66
N GLN A 293 4.87 13.24 13.49
CA GLN A 293 3.58 12.57 13.30
C GLN A 293 3.61 11.62 12.09
N GLY A 294 4.14 12.08 10.95
CA GLY A 294 4.21 11.29 9.73
C GLY A 294 5.16 10.10 9.82
N ARG A 295 6.23 10.20 10.63
CA ARG A 295 7.14 9.07 10.85
C ARG A 295 6.58 8.02 11.78
N LEU A 296 5.89 8.45 12.84
CA LEU A 296 5.46 7.56 13.92
C LEU A 296 4.01 7.07 13.77
N TYR A 297 3.26 7.57 12.79
CA TYR A 297 1.91 7.10 12.51
C TYR A 297 1.90 5.59 12.30
N ASN A 298 1.03 4.89 13.04
CA ASN A 298 0.94 3.43 13.06
C ASN A 298 2.29 2.75 13.38
N ASN A 299 3.00 3.22 14.39
CA ASN A 299 4.35 2.76 14.81
C ASN A 299 5.41 2.87 13.70
N GLY A 300 5.19 3.72 12.70
CA GLY A 300 6.04 3.84 11.51
C GLY A 300 5.79 2.77 10.44
N GLU A 301 4.87 1.86 10.66
CA GLU A 301 4.52 0.74 9.77
C GLU A 301 3.42 1.15 8.77
N THR A 302 3.70 2.23 8.03
CA THR A 302 2.78 2.81 7.04
C THR A 302 3.49 3.03 5.71
N CYS A 303 2.89 2.57 4.62
CA CYS A 303 3.46 2.75 3.28
C CYS A 303 3.64 4.25 2.93
N VAL A 304 2.68 5.10 3.24
CA VAL A 304 2.72 6.57 3.01
C VAL A 304 3.32 7.36 4.17
N SER A 305 4.05 6.71 5.08
CA SER A 305 4.73 7.38 6.18
C SER A 305 5.92 8.20 5.67
N ALA A 306 6.20 9.33 6.31
CA ALA A 306 7.40 10.10 6.05
C ALA A 306 8.64 9.27 6.41
N LYS A 307 9.51 8.95 5.44
CA LYS A 307 10.68 8.08 5.63
C LYS A 307 11.98 8.82 5.44
N ARG A 308 12.14 9.53 4.30
CA ARG A 308 13.30 10.35 3.99
C ARG A 308 12.96 11.82 4.23
N PHE A 309 13.69 12.46 5.14
CA PHE A 309 13.57 13.88 5.46
C PHE A 309 14.67 14.62 4.74
N VAL A 310 14.34 15.23 3.59
CA VAL A 310 15.28 15.95 2.74
C VAL A 310 15.24 17.41 3.13
N VAL A 311 16.29 17.87 3.81
CA VAL A 311 16.34 19.19 4.47
C VAL A 311 17.37 20.06 3.77
N THR A 312 16.96 21.26 3.32
CA THR A 312 17.87 22.20 2.68
C THR A 312 18.87 22.81 3.68
N ASP A 313 20.05 23.16 3.18
CA ASP A 313 21.14 23.78 3.99
C ASP A 313 20.67 24.98 4.82
N ALA A 314 19.76 25.78 4.25
CA ALA A 314 19.28 27.01 4.87
C ALA A 314 18.55 26.76 6.22
N VAL A 315 17.89 25.61 6.38
CA VAL A 315 17.08 25.29 7.57
C VAL A 315 17.56 24.05 8.31
N TYR A 316 18.64 23.40 7.83
CA TYR A 316 19.13 22.13 8.38
C TYR A 316 19.51 22.24 9.86
N ASP A 317 20.27 23.27 10.22
CA ASP A 317 20.81 23.44 11.57
C ASP A 317 19.72 23.88 12.59
N GLU A 318 18.56 24.32 12.13
CA GLU A 318 17.38 24.61 12.94
C GLU A 318 16.45 23.39 13.03
N PHE A 319 16.10 22.78 11.87
CA PHE A 319 15.15 21.67 11.79
C PHE A 319 15.67 20.41 12.48
N VAL A 320 16.91 19.98 12.18
CA VAL A 320 17.38 18.65 12.61
C VAL A 320 17.50 18.53 14.12
N PRO A 321 18.09 19.49 14.88
CA PRO A 321 18.10 19.40 16.33
C PRO A 321 16.70 19.40 16.95
N ALA A 322 15.77 20.21 16.44
CA ALA A 322 14.39 20.26 16.91
C ALA A 322 13.64 18.94 16.62
N PHE A 323 13.82 18.36 15.43
CA PHE A 323 13.25 17.08 15.06
C PHE A 323 13.78 15.93 15.92
N VAL A 324 15.10 15.87 16.15
CA VAL A 324 15.74 14.87 17.01
C VAL A 324 15.22 14.96 18.43
N GLU A 325 15.10 16.16 18.97
CA GLU A 325 14.55 16.37 20.33
C GLU A 325 13.10 15.93 20.42
N ALA A 326 12.27 16.23 19.43
CA ALA A 326 10.88 15.79 19.37
C ALA A 326 10.76 14.26 19.26
N MET A 327 11.63 13.60 18.48
CA MET A 327 11.67 12.13 18.38
C MET A 327 12.12 11.47 19.69
N LYS A 328 13.08 12.05 20.43
CA LYS A 328 13.51 11.56 21.75
C LYS A 328 12.42 11.59 22.81
N ASN A 329 11.55 12.58 22.74
CA ASN A 329 10.49 12.81 23.72
C ASN A 329 9.23 11.95 23.50
N VAL A 330 9.26 11.03 22.52
CA VAL A 330 8.14 10.13 22.24
C VAL A 330 7.98 9.09 23.34
N THR A 331 6.78 9.01 23.92
CA THR A 331 6.44 8.01 24.94
C THR A 331 6.16 6.66 24.27
N MET A 332 7.06 5.70 24.47
CA MET A 332 6.89 4.32 24.03
C MET A 332 6.37 3.45 25.17
N GLY A 333 5.45 2.51 24.88
CA GLY A 333 4.90 1.65 25.93
C GLY A 333 3.74 0.77 25.47
N ASP A 334 2.92 0.38 26.44
CA ASP A 334 1.72 -0.44 26.22
C ASP A 334 0.76 0.23 25.23
N PRO A 335 0.44 -0.42 24.09
CA PRO A 335 -0.39 0.17 23.03
C PRO A 335 -1.85 0.42 23.45
N THR A 336 -2.27 -0.09 24.62
CA THR A 336 -3.62 0.13 25.18
C THR A 336 -3.74 1.43 25.98
N LYS A 337 -2.63 2.10 26.30
CA LYS A 337 -2.61 3.30 27.13
C LYS A 337 -2.70 4.58 26.29
N ASP A 338 -3.47 5.54 26.78
CA ASP A 338 -3.70 6.81 26.06
C ASP A 338 -2.43 7.66 25.94
N GLU A 339 -1.51 7.60 26.91
CA GLU A 339 -0.25 8.30 26.90
C GLU A 339 0.79 7.70 25.94
N THR A 340 0.62 6.48 25.47
CA THR A 340 1.54 5.81 24.57
C THR A 340 1.47 6.42 23.18
N GLN A 341 2.60 6.86 22.63
CA GLN A 341 2.73 7.45 21.30
C GLN A 341 3.38 6.48 20.30
N LEU A 342 4.10 5.47 20.80
CA LEU A 342 4.77 4.45 20.02
C LEU A 342 4.56 3.09 20.71
N GLY A 343 3.91 2.17 20.02
CA GLY A 343 3.71 0.79 20.46
C GLY A 343 4.82 -0.14 19.93
N PRO A 344 4.64 -1.47 20.06
CA PRO A 344 5.56 -2.44 19.48
C PRO A 344 5.42 -2.49 17.95
N LEU A 345 6.46 -2.96 17.25
CA LEU A 345 6.38 -3.41 15.87
C LEU A 345 5.51 -4.66 15.76
N SER A 346 4.91 -4.89 14.62
CA SER A 346 3.88 -5.89 14.38
C SER A 346 4.31 -7.35 14.56
N SER A 347 5.59 -7.63 14.47
CA SER A 347 6.13 -8.98 14.60
C SER A 347 7.63 -8.98 14.90
N ARG A 348 8.14 -10.13 15.34
CA ARG A 348 9.59 -10.35 15.52
C ARG A 348 10.34 -10.23 14.19
N GLU A 349 9.79 -10.72 13.10
CA GLU A 349 10.37 -10.61 11.76
C GLU A 349 10.54 -9.13 11.34
N GLN A 350 9.51 -8.31 11.56
CA GLN A 350 9.57 -6.88 11.26
C GLN A 350 10.57 -6.15 12.16
N PHE A 351 10.63 -6.51 13.43
CA PHE A 351 11.61 -5.98 14.38
C PHE A 351 13.05 -6.31 13.94
N ASP A 352 13.33 -7.59 13.61
CA ASP A 352 14.66 -8.04 13.19
C ASP A 352 15.08 -7.36 11.87
N THR A 353 14.14 -7.14 10.95
CA THR A 353 14.37 -6.41 9.70
C THR A 353 14.81 -4.97 9.95
N ILE A 354 14.12 -4.25 10.84
CA ILE A 354 14.47 -2.87 11.19
C ILE A 354 15.84 -2.79 11.86
N VAL A 355 16.12 -3.71 12.80
CA VAL A 355 17.45 -3.79 13.46
C VAL A 355 18.55 -4.00 12.42
N GLU A 356 18.36 -4.92 11.48
CA GLU A 356 19.33 -5.20 10.42
C GLU A 356 19.55 -3.99 9.49
N GLN A 357 18.47 -3.34 9.05
CA GLN A 357 18.55 -2.16 8.16
C GLN A 357 19.26 -0.98 8.83
N VAL A 358 18.97 -0.71 10.11
CA VAL A 358 19.65 0.34 10.88
C VAL A 358 21.13 0.04 11.04
N ASN A 359 21.49 -1.18 11.47
CA ASN A 359 22.88 -1.58 11.64
C ASN A 359 23.68 -1.48 10.34
N LYS A 360 23.16 -1.98 9.23
CA LYS A 360 23.80 -1.86 7.91
C LYS A 360 23.99 -0.39 7.48
N SER A 361 23.03 0.48 7.81
CA SER A 361 23.14 1.91 7.50
C SER A 361 24.26 2.56 8.32
N LEU A 362 24.37 2.22 9.61
CA LEU A 362 25.43 2.72 10.48
C LEU A 362 26.82 2.21 10.05
N GLU A 363 26.94 0.92 9.69
CA GLU A 363 28.16 0.34 9.14
C GLU A 363 28.60 1.02 7.83
N ALA A 364 27.62 1.44 7.01
CA ALA A 364 27.86 2.18 5.78
C ALA A 364 28.16 3.67 5.99
N GLY A 365 28.13 4.16 7.24
CA GLY A 365 28.55 5.51 7.63
C GLY A 365 27.45 6.50 7.92
N ALA A 366 26.18 6.07 8.05
CA ALA A 366 25.12 6.90 8.62
C ALA A 366 25.42 7.26 10.08
N LYS A 367 24.93 8.41 10.54
CA LYS A 367 25.11 8.87 11.92
C LYS A 367 23.83 8.68 12.73
N LEU A 368 23.92 7.96 13.82
CA LEU A 368 22.84 7.86 14.80
C LEU A 368 22.73 9.17 15.60
N LEU A 369 21.56 9.81 15.56
CA LEU A 369 21.29 11.04 16.33
C LEU A 369 20.43 10.76 17.57
N CYS A 370 19.55 9.75 17.52
CA CYS A 370 18.82 9.20 18.67
C CYS A 370 18.26 7.83 18.37
N GLY A 371 17.85 7.10 19.44
CA GLY A 371 17.31 5.74 19.32
C GLY A 371 18.39 4.73 18.91
N GLY A 372 18.00 3.77 18.08
CA GLY A 372 18.92 2.79 17.45
C GLY A 372 19.14 1.52 18.26
N ASP A 373 19.00 1.56 19.59
CA ASP A 373 19.20 0.41 20.44
C ASP A 373 17.87 -0.33 20.66
N PRO A 374 17.73 -1.58 20.21
CA PRO A 374 16.55 -2.40 20.47
C PRO A 374 16.31 -2.56 21.97
N ILE A 375 15.03 -2.63 22.36
CA ILE A 375 14.70 -2.89 23.78
C ILE A 375 14.66 -4.40 24.00
N ASP A 376 15.45 -4.86 24.98
CA ASP A 376 15.46 -6.27 25.39
C ASP A 376 14.10 -6.70 25.98
N GLY A 377 13.63 -7.87 25.57
CA GLY A 377 12.39 -8.46 26.09
C GLY A 377 11.64 -9.30 25.07
N GLU A 378 10.49 -9.82 25.46
CA GLU A 378 9.62 -10.64 24.60
C GLU A 378 8.83 -9.78 23.60
N GLY A 379 8.57 -8.51 23.92
CA GLY A 379 7.87 -7.57 23.06
C GLY A 379 8.75 -7.02 21.93
N CYS A 380 8.13 -6.66 20.81
CA CYS A 380 8.82 -6.14 19.63
C CYS A 380 9.00 -4.61 19.68
N TYR A 381 9.51 -4.08 20.79
CA TYR A 381 9.65 -2.63 20.99
C TYR A 381 10.95 -2.09 20.39
N TYR A 382 10.83 -1.14 19.48
CA TYR A 382 11.95 -0.45 18.85
C TYR A 382 11.79 1.06 19.01
N PRO A 383 12.82 1.79 19.51
CA PRO A 383 12.68 3.21 19.82
C PRO A 383 12.57 4.08 18.59
N ALA A 384 11.95 5.26 18.74
CA ALA A 384 11.99 6.31 17.74
C ALA A 384 13.44 6.68 17.43
N THR A 385 13.85 6.48 16.18
CA THR A 385 15.25 6.52 15.74
C THR A 385 15.43 7.56 14.63
N VAL A 386 16.54 8.31 14.70
CA VAL A 386 16.93 9.27 13.66
C VAL A 386 18.34 8.95 13.19
N LEU A 387 18.47 8.66 11.90
CA LEU A 387 19.72 8.51 11.17
C LEU A 387 19.97 9.75 10.32
N ALA A 388 21.18 10.29 10.37
CA ALA A 388 21.62 11.40 9.52
C ALA A 388 22.79 10.98 8.62
N GLU A 389 23.22 11.87 7.71
CA GLU A 389 24.24 11.56 6.71
C GLU A 389 23.90 10.35 5.83
N CYS A 390 22.60 10.09 5.63
CA CYS A 390 22.13 9.01 4.78
C CYS A 390 22.47 9.31 3.31
N LYS A 391 23.04 8.31 2.61
CA LYS A 391 23.56 8.45 1.24
C LYS A 391 23.16 7.22 0.40
N PRO A 392 23.14 7.34 -0.92
CA PRO A 392 22.95 6.20 -1.82
C PRO A 392 23.86 5.02 -1.47
N GLY A 393 23.32 3.80 -1.50
CA GLY A 393 23.99 2.58 -1.08
C GLY A 393 23.74 2.19 0.38
N MET A 394 23.03 3.00 1.17
CA MET A 394 22.61 2.68 2.53
C MET A 394 21.16 2.25 2.55
N PRO A 395 20.76 1.22 3.33
CA PRO A 395 19.34 0.89 3.51
C PRO A 395 18.48 2.10 3.90
N ALA A 396 18.98 2.97 4.78
CA ALA A 396 18.31 4.22 5.19
C ALA A 396 18.07 5.24 4.05
N TYR A 397 18.70 5.07 2.89
CA TYR A 397 18.48 5.92 1.72
C TYR A 397 17.69 5.18 0.63
N ASP A 398 18.04 3.92 0.34
CA ASP A 398 17.55 3.19 -0.83
C ASP A 398 16.33 2.33 -0.54
N ASP A 399 16.22 1.77 0.69
CA ASP A 399 15.18 0.82 1.06
C ASP A 399 14.03 1.47 1.83
N GLU A 400 12.92 0.75 1.94
CA GLU A 400 11.82 1.11 2.82
C GLU A 400 12.14 0.69 4.27
N LEU A 401 12.35 1.66 5.18
CA LEU A 401 12.42 1.41 6.61
C LEU A 401 11.00 1.42 7.19
N PHE A 402 10.42 0.22 7.34
CA PHE A 402 9.02 0.05 7.74
C PHE A 402 8.88 -0.06 9.26
N GLY A 403 9.22 1.03 9.98
CA GLY A 403 9.25 1.14 11.44
C GLY A 403 9.60 2.57 11.85
N PRO A 404 9.79 2.87 13.15
CA PRO A 404 9.93 4.23 13.69
C PRO A 404 11.32 4.85 13.42
N VAL A 405 11.87 4.69 12.23
CA VAL A 405 13.22 5.12 11.85
C VAL A 405 13.13 6.22 10.79
N ALA A 406 13.68 7.38 11.06
CA ALA A 406 13.74 8.53 10.18
C ALA A 406 15.13 8.66 9.53
N SER A 407 15.18 8.81 8.21
CA SER A 407 16.41 9.03 7.44
C SER A 407 16.53 10.51 7.07
N VAL A 408 17.49 11.23 7.65
CA VAL A 408 17.73 12.64 7.36
C VAL A 408 18.81 12.78 6.30
N ILE A 409 18.49 13.52 5.25
CA ILE A 409 19.35 13.76 4.09
C ILE A 409 19.49 15.27 3.91
N ARG A 410 20.73 15.75 3.83
CA ARG A 410 21.02 17.17 3.61
C ARG A 410 20.98 17.48 2.13
N ALA A 411 20.23 18.50 1.74
CA ALA A 411 20.17 19.05 0.39
C ALA A 411 20.79 20.45 0.36
N LYS A 412 21.45 20.78 -0.74
CA LYS A 412 22.10 22.08 -0.91
C LYS A 412 21.08 23.23 -0.99
N ASP A 413 20.02 23.01 -1.76
CA ASP A 413 18.96 23.96 -2.06
C ASP A 413 17.68 23.21 -2.43
N ASP A 414 16.62 23.92 -2.79
CA ASP A 414 15.31 23.34 -3.16
C ASP A 414 15.37 22.44 -4.41
N ASP A 415 16.21 22.80 -5.39
CA ASP A 415 16.38 22.00 -6.62
C ASP A 415 17.09 20.67 -6.30
N ASP A 416 18.10 20.70 -5.44
CA ASP A 416 18.80 19.50 -4.97
C ASP A 416 17.89 18.65 -4.08
N ALA A 417 17.04 19.26 -3.26
CA ALA A 417 16.04 18.55 -2.46
C ALA A 417 15.06 17.75 -3.36
N MET A 418 14.59 18.36 -4.43
CA MET A 418 13.71 17.70 -5.40
C MET A 418 14.45 16.59 -6.17
N ARG A 419 15.70 16.80 -6.56
CA ARG A 419 16.55 15.78 -7.18
C ARG A 419 16.69 14.55 -6.26
N ILE A 420 16.99 14.77 -4.97
CA ILE A 420 17.11 13.71 -3.97
C ILE A 420 15.77 13.01 -3.75
N ALA A 421 14.66 13.73 -3.72
CA ALA A 421 13.33 13.15 -3.56
C ALA A 421 13.03 12.12 -4.67
N ASN A 422 13.37 12.47 -5.90
CA ASN A 422 13.15 11.61 -7.07
C ASN A 422 14.20 10.48 -7.24
N ASP A 423 15.32 10.55 -6.52
CA ASP A 423 16.36 9.52 -6.48
C ASP A 423 15.89 8.34 -5.60
N SER A 424 14.88 7.66 -6.10
CA SER A 424 14.26 6.48 -5.48
C SER A 424 13.61 5.62 -6.56
N ARG A 425 13.68 4.31 -6.38
CA ARG A 425 12.91 3.37 -7.19
C ARG A 425 11.41 3.40 -6.88
N TYR A 426 11.02 3.97 -5.74
CA TYR A 426 9.65 4.11 -5.29
C TYR A 426 9.05 5.47 -5.67
N GLY A 427 7.70 5.55 -5.62
CA GLY A 427 6.96 6.77 -5.86
C GLY A 427 5.49 6.63 -5.42
N LEU A 428 5.24 6.38 -4.13
CA LEU A 428 3.87 6.28 -3.58
C LEU A 428 3.37 7.64 -3.11
N GLY A 429 4.10 8.26 -2.19
CA GLY A 429 3.73 9.53 -1.60
C GLY A 429 4.92 10.47 -1.38
N GLY A 430 4.67 11.57 -0.69
CA GLY A 430 5.68 12.55 -0.30
C GLY A 430 5.08 13.79 0.33
N GLY A 431 5.96 14.68 0.81
CA GLY A 431 5.55 15.95 1.41
C GLY A 431 6.46 17.11 1.02
N ILE A 432 5.91 18.32 1.03
CA ILE A 432 6.66 19.56 0.78
C ILE A 432 6.29 20.57 1.85
N PHE A 433 7.29 21.09 2.58
CA PHE A 433 7.15 22.18 3.53
C PHE A 433 7.76 23.46 2.96
N THR A 434 6.93 24.47 2.77
CA THR A 434 7.28 25.81 2.27
C THR A 434 6.16 26.79 2.63
N LYS A 435 6.47 28.07 2.77
CA LYS A 435 5.46 29.12 2.91
C LYS A 435 4.83 29.55 1.59
N ASP A 436 5.48 29.20 0.46
CA ASP A 436 5.00 29.51 -0.89
C ASP A 436 4.15 28.34 -1.43
N GLU A 437 2.83 28.41 -1.25
CA GLU A 437 1.88 27.40 -1.70
C GLU A 437 1.90 27.22 -3.23
N GLU A 438 2.03 28.28 -4.01
CA GLU A 438 2.07 28.20 -5.48
C GLU A 438 3.34 27.46 -5.95
N LYS A 439 4.48 27.73 -5.30
CA LYS A 439 5.73 26.99 -5.50
C LYS A 439 5.55 25.51 -5.18
N ALA A 440 4.94 25.18 -4.03
CA ALA A 440 4.69 23.80 -3.64
C ALA A 440 3.82 23.06 -4.65
N ILE A 441 2.71 23.68 -5.10
CA ILE A 441 1.81 23.09 -6.12
C ILE A 441 2.56 22.87 -7.44
N ARG A 442 3.38 23.83 -7.89
CA ARG A 442 4.17 23.69 -9.12
C ARG A 442 5.20 22.56 -8.99
N LEU A 443 5.95 22.50 -7.88
CA LEU A 443 6.91 21.42 -7.63
C LEU A 443 6.23 20.05 -7.57
N ALA A 444 5.10 19.95 -6.87
CA ALA A 444 4.32 18.74 -6.76
C ALA A 444 3.82 18.25 -8.13
N ARG A 445 3.27 19.14 -8.95
CA ARG A 445 2.67 18.79 -10.23
C ARG A 445 3.71 18.49 -11.32
N ASP A 446 4.78 19.28 -11.40
CA ASP A 446 5.65 19.32 -12.58
C ASP A 446 6.99 18.62 -12.36
N HIS A 447 7.40 18.37 -11.09
CA HIS A 447 8.75 17.92 -10.77
C HIS A 447 8.85 16.74 -9.80
N PHE A 448 7.81 16.45 -9.01
CA PHE A 448 7.86 15.35 -8.05
C PHE A 448 7.23 14.08 -8.64
N ASP A 449 8.06 13.08 -8.92
CA ASP A 449 7.67 11.83 -9.58
C ASP A 449 7.14 10.80 -8.56
N THR A 450 5.94 11.08 -8.03
CA THR A 450 5.24 10.25 -7.04
C THR A 450 3.72 10.31 -7.22
N GLY A 451 2.98 9.40 -6.59
CA GLY A 451 1.53 9.31 -6.75
C GLY A 451 0.73 10.32 -5.95
N MET A 452 1.20 10.69 -4.75
CA MET A 452 0.47 11.56 -3.82
C MET A 452 1.42 12.53 -3.12
N ILE A 453 0.99 13.79 -2.92
CA ILE A 453 1.82 14.79 -2.24
C ILE A 453 0.98 15.55 -1.21
N ARG A 454 1.59 15.77 -0.05
CA ARG A 454 1.05 16.59 1.03
C ARG A 454 1.84 17.90 1.14
N ILE A 455 1.15 19.03 1.16
CA ILE A 455 1.77 20.33 1.36
C ILE A 455 1.54 20.76 2.81
N ASN A 456 2.63 21.04 3.55
CA ASN A 456 2.62 21.46 4.95
C ASN A 456 1.76 20.57 5.88
N SER A 457 1.61 19.31 5.53
CA SER A 457 0.70 18.40 6.24
C SER A 457 1.13 16.94 6.11
N PHE A 458 0.52 16.09 6.92
CA PHE A 458 0.57 14.64 6.82
C PHE A 458 -0.85 14.06 6.84
N GLY A 459 -1.06 12.96 6.15
CA GLY A 459 -2.33 12.23 6.18
C GLY A 459 -2.22 10.94 5.37
N ALA A 460 -2.82 9.87 5.86
CA ALA A 460 -2.70 8.57 5.21
C ALA A 460 -3.56 8.50 3.95
N ALA A 461 -4.88 8.71 4.07
CA ALA A 461 -5.80 8.60 2.94
C ALA A 461 -7.02 9.52 3.11
N ASP A 462 -7.68 9.81 2.00
CA ASP A 462 -8.99 10.45 1.95
C ASP A 462 -9.88 9.68 0.96
N PRO A 463 -11.11 9.30 1.34
CA PRO A 463 -11.99 8.54 0.45
C PRO A 463 -12.30 9.18 -0.90
N ASN A 464 -12.16 10.50 -1.01
CA ASN A 464 -12.44 11.29 -2.21
C ASN A 464 -11.21 11.50 -3.12
N MET A 465 -10.00 11.21 -2.64
CA MET A 465 -8.78 11.46 -3.39
C MET A 465 -8.17 10.14 -3.90
N PRO A 466 -7.61 10.10 -5.13
CA PRO A 466 -6.98 8.89 -5.63
C PRO A 466 -5.80 8.48 -4.75
N PHE A 467 -5.72 7.20 -4.45
CA PHE A 467 -4.61 6.58 -3.72
C PHE A 467 -3.87 5.63 -4.65
N GLY A 468 -2.53 5.72 -4.67
CA GLY A 468 -1.69 4.81 -5.45
C GLY A 468 -0.40 5.45 -5.94
N GLY A 469 0.56 4.59 -6.28
CA GLY A 469 1.91 4.95 -6.64
C GLY A 469 2.25 4.92 -8.13
N VAL A 470 3.52 5.19 -8.39
CA VAL A 470 4.22 5.00 -9.66
C VAL A 470 5.53 4.26 -9.40
N LYS A 471 6.31 3.94 -10.44
CA LYS A 471 7.56 3.17 -10.35
C LYS A 471 7.34 1.83 -9.63
N ASP A 472 8.27 1.42 -8.75
CA ASP A 472 8.18 0.15 -8.00
C ASP A 472 7.14 0.19 -6.86
N SER A 473 6.48 1.33 -6.62
CA SER A 473 5.33 1.40 -5.73
C SER A 473 4.03 0.87 -6.35
N GLY A 474 4.07 0.43 -7.61
CA GLY A 474 2.98 -0.27 -8.27
C GLY A 474 2.19 0.60 -9.24
N TYR A 475 0.97 0.16 -9.52
CA TYR A 475 0.08 0.79 -10.50
C TYR A 475 -1.39 0.49 -10.20
N GLY A 476 -2.27 1.24 -10.88
CA GLY A 476 -3.69 1.32 -10.57
C GLY A 476 -3.96 2.43 -9.56
N ARG A 477 -5.21 2.63 -9.21
CA ARG A 477 -5.62 3.60 -8.19
C ARG A 477 -6.73 3.03 -7.35
N GLU A 478 -6.70 3.40 -6.08
CA GLU A 478 -7.79 3.12 -5.15
C GLU A 478 -8.43 4.43 -4.70
N HIS A 479 -9.58 4.36 -4.05
CA HIS A 479 -10.40 5.51 -3.63
C HIS A 479 -10.97 6.36 -4.76
N GLY A 480 -11.90 7.23 -4.38
CA GLY A 480 -12.63 8.10 -5.30
C GLY A 480 -13.32 7.32 -6.42
N GLY A 481 -13.68 8.00 -7.46
CA GLY A 481 -14.20 7.37 -8.68
C GLY A 481 -13.17 6.50 -9.41
N PHE A 482 -11.87 6.73 -9.19
CA PHE A 482 -10.79 5.96 -9.80
C PHE A 482 -10.81 4.51 -9.34
N GLY A 483 -10.85 4.24 -8.03
CA GLY A 483 -10.87 2.89 -7.48
C GLY A 483 -12.12 2.10 -7.89
N MET A 484 -13.28 2.77 -8.00
CA MET A 484 -14.51 2.13 -8.44
C MET A 484 -14.45 1.69 -9.91
N LYS A 485 -13.64 2.35 -10.74
CA LYS A 485 -13.47 2.06 -12.18
C LYS A 485 -12.33 1.07 -12.48
N GLU A 486 -11.54 0.66 -11.47
CA GLU A 486 -10.43 -0.26 -11.71
C GLU A 486 -10.89 -1.65 -12.14
N PHE A 487 -11.87 -2.24 -11.47
CA PHE A 487 -12.32 -3.58 -11.77
C PHE A 487 -13.70 -3.64 -12.42
N VAL A 488 -13.87 -2.81 -13.45
CA VAL A 488 -15.05 -2.81 -14.33
C VAL A 488 -14.65 -2.98 -15.79
N ASN A 489 -15.59 -3.45 -16.58
CA ASN A 489 -15.53 -3.43 -18.02
C ASN A 489 -16.16 -2.13 -18.53
N ALA A 490 -15.36 -1.15 -18.93
CA ALA A 490 -15.83 0.02 -19.64
C ALA A 490 -16.25 -0.38 -21.07
N LYS A 491 -17.56 -0.56 -21.27
CA LYS A 491 -18.13 -1.08 -22.50
C LYS A 491 -18.69 0.04 -23.38
N ALA A 492 -18.31 0.07 -24.64
CA ALA A 492 -18.86 1.00 -25.61
C ALA A 492 -20.10 0.41 -26.29
N ILE A 493 -21.21 1.16 -26.29
CA ILE A 493 -22.46 0.83 -26.98
C ILE A 493 -22.67 1.88 -28.08
N PHE A 494 -22.70 1.43 -29.33
CA PHE A 494 -22.89 2.31 -30.48
C PHE A 494 -24.38 2.30 -30.89
N LEU A 495 -25.00 3.48 -30.91
CA LEU A 495 -26.41 3.61 -31.28
C LEU A 495 -26.54 3.89 -32.79
N PRO A 496 -27.60 3.39 -33.44
CA PRO A 496 -27.87 3.77 -34.84
C PRO A 496 -28.15 5.28 -34.92
N SER A 497 -27.94 5.83 -36.09
CA SER A 497 -28.23 7.25 -36.40
C SER A 497 -29.71 7.52 -36.49
#